data_fe345d69eefacdb72a16452f8f488103
#
_entry.id   fe345d69eefacdb72a16452f8f488103
#
_cell.length_a   1.000
_cell.length_b   1.000
_cell.length_c   1.000
_cell.angle_alpha   90.00
_cell.angle_beta   90.00
_cell.angle_gamma   90.00
#
_symmetry.space_group_name_H-M   'P 1'
#
loop_
_entity.id
_entity.type
_entity.pdbx_description
1 polymer ?
#
loop_
_entity_poly.entity_id
_entity_poly.type
_entity_poly.pdbx_seq_one_letter_code
_entity_poly.pdbx_strand_id
1 'polypeptide(L)'
;MTQIIEDILYAYNEYTKSLMSSGERTLHNTLSSDFSKIMDKLGVIEEQPRKENIKKFLRAIEISKEIELENIEELINGEYEIDRSEIIETIQAGREKLVSIQGNAGSGKSVVCKKLLKGKEYVLVTRAENLSTGKKVNELWDCDVEDAILWLENKPLYIFIDAIEFIADCGDNAFPLLQEIYRLADKYSNVYIITSCRTTDSSAFMKINTKYRIKTYEIPDLAKDEIDKVAKSYPIILSLQQNKKYSDLLCV
;
A
#
# COMPACT_ATOMS: atom_id res chain seq x y z
N MET A 1 7.93 -2.87 25.52
CA MET A 1 7.40 -2.11 26.71
C MET A 1 6.91 -3.07 27.80
N THR A 2 6.14 -4.10 27.46
CA THR A 2 5.60 -5.10 28.41
C THR A 2 6.69 -5.81 29.22
N GLN A 3 7.76 -6.30 28.58
CA GLN A 3 8.85 -7.00 29.24
C GLN A 3 9.58 -6.13 30.28
N ILE A 4 9.83 -4.86 29.99
CA ILE A 4 10.50 -3.93 30.91
C ILE A 4 9.64 -3.68 32.15
N ILE A 5 8.32 -3.60 31.99
CA ILE A 5 7.37 -3.43 33.11
C ILE A 5 7.36 -4.70 33.97
N GLU A 6 7.37 -5.88 33.37
CA GLU A 6 7.47 -7.16 34.09
C GLU A 6 8.75 -7.28 34.87
N ASP A 7 9.90 -6.92 34.29
CA ASP A 7 11.20 -6.97 34.95
C ASP A 7 11.28 -6.00 36.14
N ILE A 8 10.72 -4.79 35.99
CA ILE A 8 10.64 -3.79 37.08
C ILE A 8 9.73 -4.29 38.19
N LEU A 9 8.57 -4.85 37.87
CA LEU A 9 7.63 -5.39 38.83
C LEU A 9 8.24 -6.60 39.58
N TYR A 10 8.94 -7.47 38.88
CA TYR A 10 9.65 -8.58 39.49
C TYR A 10 10.72 -8.11 40.47
N ALA A 11 11.59 -7.18 40.06
CA ALA A 11 12.64 -6.62 40.91
C ALA A 11 12.05 -5.89 42.12
N TYR A 12 10.98 -5.12 41.96
CA TYR A 12 10.28 -4.45 43.06
C TYR A 12 9.65 -5.44 44.02
N ASN A 13 9.01 -6.50 43.54
CA ASN A 13 8.41 -7.56 44.35
C ASN A 13 9.47 -8.31 45.17
N GLU A 14 10.61 -8.66 44.58
CA GLU A 14 11.68 -9.35 45.33
C GLU A 14 12.33 -8.44 46.39
N TYR A 15 12.55 -7.18 46.08
CA TYR A 15 13.07 -6.18 47.01
C TYR A 15 12.13 -5.98 48.22
N THR A 16 10.84 -5.76 47.96
CA THR A 16 9.84 -5.51 49.01
C THR A 16 9.61 -6.76 49.88
N LYS A 17 9.61 -7.97 49.32
CA LYS A 17 9.53 -9.22 50.08
C LYS A 17 10.67 -9.37 51.07
N SER A 18 11.86 -8.88 50.76
CA SER A 18 13.03 -8.97 51.66
C SER A 18 12.93 -8.05 52.90
N LEU A 19 12.10 -7.00 52.81
CA LEU A 19 11.96 -5.99 53.84
C LEU A 19 10.75 -6.18 54.80
N MET A 20 9.84 -7.12 54.48
CA MET A 20 8.54 -7.26 55.13
C MET A 20 8.50 -8.34 56.19
N SER A 21 7.73 -8.12 57.29
CA SER A 21 7.30 -9.12 58.24
C SER A 21 6.36 -10.17 57.60
N SER A 22 6.09 -11.29 58.29
CA SER A 22 5.26 -12.36 57.70
C SER A 22 3.83 -11.92 57.39
N GLY A 23 3.23 -11.00 58.16
CA GLY A 23 1.89 -10.45 57.90
C GLY A 23 1.85 -9.51 56.72
N GLU A 24 2.87 -8.68 56.60
CA GLU A 24 3.02 -7.74 55.45
C GLU A 24 3.30 -8.51 54.17
N ARG A 25 4.04 -9.62 54.19
CA ARG A 25 4.25 -10.54 53.05
C ARG A 25 2.94 -11.12 52.52
N THR A 26 2.02 -11.50 53.40
CA THR A 26 0.72 -12.02 53.00
C THR A 26 -0.10 -10.97 52.27
N LEU A 27 -0.17 -9.73 52.81
CA LEU A 27 -0.86 -8.62 52.16
C LEU A 27 -0.23 -8.28 50.82
N HIS A 28 1.09 -8.20 50.75
CA HIS A 28 1.83 -7.92 49.52
C HIS A 28 1.56 -8.98 48.43
N ASN A 29 1.56 -10.26 48.78
CA ASN A 29 1.27 -11.35 47.83
C ASN A 29 -0.17 -11.28 47.31
N THR A 30 -1.13 -10.91 48.18
CA THR A 30 -2.52 -10.72 47.78
C THR A 30 -2.64 -9.55 46.78
N LEU A 31 -2.03 -8.39 47.12
CA LEU A 31 -2.06 -7.21 46.21
C LEU A 31 -1.36 -7.48 44.89
N SER A 32 -0.23 -8.20 44.89
CA SER A 32 0.46 -8.59 43.66
C SER A 32 -0.38 -9.54 42.78
N SER A 33 -1.08 -10.49 43.42
CA SER A 33 -2.00 -11.40 42.70
C SER A 33 -3.19 -10.63 42.08
N ASP A 34 -3.76 -9.69 42.82
CA ASP A 34 -4.89 -8.91 42.31
C ASP A 34 -4.46 -7.93 41.20
N PHE A 35 -3.25 -7.36 41.34
CA PHE A 35 -2.66 -6.55 40.28
C PHE A 35 -2.42 -7.35 38.98
N SER A 36 -1.87 -8.57 39.10
CA SER A 36 -1.72 -9.46 37.95
C SER A 36 -3.06 -9.77 37.27
N LYS A 37 -4.10 -10.08 38.06
CA LYS A 37 -5.45 -10.29 37.51
C LYS A 37 -6.03 -9.05 36.78
N ILE A 38 -5.72 -7.85 37.31
CA ILE A 38 -6.12 -6.60 36.66
C ILE A 38 -5.36 -6.41 35.35
N MET A 39 -4.05 -6.65 35.34
CA MET A 39 -3.23 -6.55 34.12
C MET A 39 -3.65 -7.57 33.06
N ASP A 40 -3.95 -8.81 33.46
CA ASP A 40 -4.50 -9.83 32.55
C ASP A 40 -5.84 -9.39 31.93
N LYS A 41 -6.73 -8.77 32.74
CA LYS A 41 -8.00 -8.24 32.24
C LYS A 41 -7.80 -7.04 31.32
N LEU A 42 -6.85 -6.15 31.62
CA LEU A 42 -6.51 -5.02 30.76
C LEU A 42 -5.92 -5.53 29.42
N GLY A 43 -5.03 -6.53 29.45
CA GLY A 43 -4.51 -7.18 28.25
C GLY A 43 -5.62 -7.76 27.37
N VAL A 44 -6.62 -8.45 27.99
CA VAL A 44 -7.80 -8.96 27.26
C VAL A 44 -8.65 -7.83 26.67
N ILE A 45 -8.77 -6.69 27.37
CA ILE A 45 -9.52 -5.53 26.87
C ILE A 45 -8.81 -4.90 25.67
N GLU A 46 -7.47 -4.86 25.65
CA GLU A 46 -6.69 -4.34 24.52
C GLU A 46 -6.65 -5.30 23.32
N GLU A 47 -6.68 -6.63 23.55
CA GLU A 47 -6.66 -7.62 22.45
C GLU A 47 -7.91 -7.63 21.59
N GLN A 48 -9.09 -7.33 22.12
CA GLN A 48 -10.36 -7.38 21.36
C GLN A 48 -10.44 -6.28 20.28
N PRO A 49 -10.16 -5.01 20.55
CA PRO A 49 -10.09 -3.96 19.55
C PRO A 49 -9.06 -4.28 18.45
N ARG A 50 -7.90 -4.82 18.82
CA ARG A 50 -6.86 -5.21 17.88
C ARG A 50 -7.31 -6.35 16.96
N LYS A 51 -7.95 -7.39 17.50
CA LYS A 51 -8.51 -8.49 16.70
C LYS A 51 -9.55 -7.99 15.69
N GLU A 52 -10.40 -7.04 16.09
CA GLU A 52 -11.39 -6.45 15.19
C GLU A 52 -10.73 -5.59 14.11
N ASN A 53 -9.71 -4.80 14.46
CA ASN A 53 -8.92 -4.03 13.51
C ASN A 53 -8.26 -4.93 12.46
N ILE A 54 -7.66 -6.04 12.88
CA ILE A 54 -7.03 -6.99 11.95
C ILE A 54 -8.06 -7.63 11.01
N LYS A 55 -9.27 -7.95 11.47
CA LYS A 55 -10.34 -8.43 10.58
C LYS A 55 -10.71 -7.39 9.53
N LYS A 56 -10.86 -6.13 9.91
CA LYS A 56 -11.13 -5.02 8.98
C LYS A 56 -9.99 -4.86 7.97
N PHE A 57 -8.74 -4.90 8.43
CA PHE A 57 -7.57 -4.86 7.56
C PHE A 57 -7.56 -6.01 6.55
N LEU A 58 -7.77 -7.25 6.98
CA LEU A 58 -7.83 -8.41 6.09
C LEU A 58 -8.97 -8.29 5.06
N ARG A 59 -10.11 -7.75 5.46
CA ARG A 59 -11.22 -7.45 4.55
C ARG A 59 -10.84 -6.37 3.53
N ALA A 60 -10.12 -5.32 3.95
CA ALA A 60 -9.62 -4.30 3.03
C ALA A 60 -8.64 -4.87 2.01
N ILE A 61 -7.77 -5.82 2.41
CA ILE A 61 -6.89 -6.57 1.50
C ILE A 61 -7.70 -7.38 0.48
N GLU A 62 -8.72 -8.11 0.93
CA GLU A 62 -9.60 -8.90 0.07
C GLU A 62 -10.31 -8.01 -0.97
N ILE A 63 -10.94 -6.92 -0.54
CA ILE A 63 -11.58 -5.93 -1.42
C ILE A 63 -10.57 -5.37 -2.43
N SER A 64 -9.37 -4.98 -1.97
CA SER A 64 -8.32 -4.45 -2.84
C SER A 64 -7.90 -5.43 -3.93
N LYS A 65 -7.80 -6.72 -3.60
CA LYS A 65 -7.43 -7.76 -4.55
C LYS A 65 -8.57 -8.14 -5.50
N GLU A 66 -9.73 -8.46 -4.95
CA GLU A 66 -10.85 -9.03 -5.72
C GLU A 66 -11.60 -7.98 -6.54
N ILE A 67 -11.68 -6.74 -6.03
CA ILE A 67 -12.44 -5.69 -6.71
C ILE A 67 -11.51 -4.76 -7.48
N GLU A 68 -10.49 -4.21 -6.83
CA GLU A 68 -9.68 -3.15 -7.45
C GLU A 68 -8.64 -3.73 -8.45
N LEU A 69 -7.90 -4.81 -8.08
CA LEU A 69 -6.90 -5.37 -8.98
C LEU A 69 -7.52 -6.24 -10.08
N GLU A 70 -8.53 -7.06 -9.77
CA GLU A 70 -9.15 -7.91 -10.78
C GLU A 70 -9.89 -7.11 -11.87
N ASN A 71 -10.42 -5.92 -11.54
CA ASN A 71 -11.03 -5.02 -12.52
C ASN A 71 -10.02 -4.37 -13.50
N ILE A 72 -8.70 -4.50 -13.27
CA ILE A 72 -7.70 -4.07 -14.25
C ILE A 72 -7.63 -5.14 -15.35
N GLU A 73 -8.14 -4.81 -16.52
CA GLU A 73 -8.08 -5.69 -17.70
C GLU A 73 -6.65 -5.84 -18.21
N GLU A 74 -6.13 -7.07 -18.26
CA GLU A 74 -4.78 -7.38 -18.75
C GLU A 74 -4.74 -7.56 -20.26
N LEU A 75 -5.88 -7.87 -20.86
CA LEU A 75 -6.02 -8.11 -22.29
C LEU A 75 -6.75 -6.95 -22.97
N ILE A 76 -6.29 -6.55 -24.13
CA ILE A 76 -7.05 -5.65 -24.99
C ILE A 76 -8.23 -6.43 -25.55
N ASN A 77 -9.47 -6.03 -25.16
CA ASN A 77 -10.74 -6.69 -25.49
C ASN A 77 -10.75 -8.21 -25.22
N GLY A 78 -10.03 -8.67 -24.21
CA GLY A 78 -10.00 -10.09 -23.84
C GLY A 78 -9.16 -11.00 -24.72
N GLU A 79 -8.45 -10.47 -25.74
CA GLU A 79 -7.76 -11.30 -26.74
C GLU A 79 -6.25 -11.06 -26.79
N TYR A 80 -5.80 -9.81 -26.68
CA TYR A 80 -4.41 -9.46 -26.93
C TYR A 80 -3.69 -8.91 -25.69
N GLU A 81 -2.62 -9.60 -25.29
CA GLU A 81 -1.74 -9.17 -24.19
C GLU A 81 -0.52 -8.44 -24.75
N ILE A 82 -0.22 -7.27 -24.16
CA ILE A 82 1.03 -6.56 -24.43
C ILE A 82 2.10 -7.10 -23.48
N ASP A 83 3.19 -7.58 -24.05
CA ASP A 83 4.31 -8.05 -23.25
C ASP A 83 5.07 -6.89 -22.60
N ARG A 84 5.10 -6.90 -21.27
CA ARG A 84 5.83 -5.93 -20.43
C ARG A 84 6.78 -6.64 -19.46
N SER A 85 7.17 -7.87 -19.75
CA SER A 85 7.97 -8.72 -18.87
C SER A 85 9.30 -8.07 -18.51
N GLU A 86 10.00 -7.48 -19.49
CA GLU A 86 11.31 -6.85 -19.28
C GLU A 86 11.28 -5.73 -18.25
N ILE A 87 10.27 -4.83 -18.32
CA ILE A 87 10.15 -3.74 -17.35
C ILE A 87 9.75 -4.26 -15.97
N ILE A 88 8.90 -5.29 -15.92
CA ILE A 88 8.48 -5.92 -14.66
C ILE A 88 9.68 -6.54 -13.96
N GLU A 89 10.52 -7.31 -14.69
CA GLU A 89 11.75 -7.89 -14.18
C GLU A 89 12.72 -6.82 -13.69
N THR A 90 12.87 -5.72 -14.44
CA THR A 90 13.73 -4.59 -14.08
C THR A 90 13.27 -3.96 -12.75
N ILE A 91 11.97 -3.73 -12.58
CA ILE A 91 11.41 -3.16 -11.36
C ILE A 91 11.61 -4.12 -10.17
N GLN A 92 11.36 -5.41 -10.37
CA GLN A 92 11.54 -6.42 -9.32
C GLN A 92 13.00 -6.59 -8.89
N ALA A 93 13.93 -6.47 -9.83
CA ALA A 93 15.36 -6.53 -9.54
C ALA A 93 15.84 -5.32 -8.72
N GLY A 94 15.23 -4.16 -8.90
CA GLY A 94 15.59 -2.89 -8.24
C GLY A 94 15.37 -2.89 -6.73
N ARG A 95 14.39 -3.62 -6.23
CA ARG A 95 14.05 -3.74 -4.79
C ARG A 95 13.71 -2.42 -4.08
N GLU A 96 13.35 -1.38 -4.82
CA GLU A 96 12.98 -0.09 -4.25
C GLU A 96 11.66 -0.20 -3.49
N LYS A 97 11.56 0.52 -2.36
CA LYS A 97 10.35 0.59 -1.55
C LYS A 97 9.29 1.52 -2.14
N LEU A 98 9.74 2.56 -2.83
CA LEU A 98 8.90 3.60 -3.41
C LEU A 98 9.12 3.61 -4.93
N VAL A 99 8.11 3.19 -5.67
CA VAL A 99 8.16 3.06 -7.12
C VAL A 99 7.05 3.88 -7.76
N SER A 100 7.39 4.66 -8.78
CA SER A 100 6.43 5.33 -9.65
C SER A 100 6.53 4.79 -11.07
N ILE A 101 5.43 4.26 -11.58
CA ILE A 101 5.33 3.76 -12.94
C ILE A 101 4.70 4.86 -13.80
N GLN A 102 5.47 5.39 -14.74
CA GLN A 102 5.06 6.49 -15.59
C GLN A 102 4.89 6.02 -17.05
N GLY A 103 4.08 6.75 -17.80
CA GLY A 103 3.85 6.48 -19.21
C GLY A 103 2.59 7.18 -19.70
N ASN A 104 2.40 7.23 -21.01
CA ASN A 104 1.24 7.85 -21.64
C ASN A 104 -0.08 7.15 -21.29
N ALA A 105 -1.21 7.81 -21.56
CA ALA A 105 -2.53 7.18 -21.43
C ALA A 105 -2.59 5.93 -22.31
N GLY A 106 -3.08 4.80 -21.75
CA GLY A 106 -3.19 3.54 -22.50
C GLY A 106 -1.89 2.73 -22.62
N SER A 107 -0.73 3.20 -22.09
CA SER A 107 0.54 2.45 -22.15
C SER A 107 0.59 1.16 -21.32
N GLY A 108 -0.44 0.87 -20.52
CA GLY A 108 -0.52 -0.34 -19.70
C GLY A 108 0.05 -0.21 -18.28
N LYS A 109 0.20 1.02 -17.74
CA LYS A 109 0.72 1.27 -16.38
C LYS A 109 0.03 0.43 -15.31
N SER A 110 -1.29 0.48 -15.26
CA SER A 110 -2.09 -0.25 -14.24
C SER A 110 -1.93 -1.77 -14.41
N VAL A 111 -1.79 -2.27 -15.65
CA VAL A 111 -1.50 -3.69 -15.92
C VAL A 111 -0.13 -4.09 -15.37
N VAL A 112 0.90 -3.28 -15.57
CA VAL A 112 2.24 -3.53 -15.00
C VAL A 112 2.16 -3.54 -13.48
N CYS A 113 1.46 -2.59 -12.86
CA CYS A 113 1.23 -2.56 -11.42
C CYS A 113 0.53 -3.84 -10.92
N LYS A 114 -0.57 -4.26 -11.59
CA LYS A 114 -1.27 -5.51 -11.27
C LYS A 114 -0.33 -6.72 -11.32
N LYS A 115 0.46 -6.84 -12.38
CA LYS A 115 1.43 -7.95 -12.54
C LYS A 115 2.53 -7.93 -11.47
N LEU A 116 3.03 -6.76 -11.06
CA LEU A 116 3.99 -6.61 -9.96
C LEU A 116 3.41 -7.07 -8.61
N LEU A 117 2.10 -6.86 -8.42
CA LEU A 117 1.39 -7.21 -7.20
C LEU A 117 0.84 -8.63 -7.19
N LYS A 118 0.85 -9.31 -8.34
CA LYS A 118 0.39 -10.70 -8.46
C LYS A 118 1.16 -11.62 -7.51
N GLY A 119 0.43 -12.38 -6.71
CA GLY A 119 1.02 -13.31 -5.72
C GLY A 119 1.50 -12.66 -4.42
N LYS A 120 1.38 -11.32 -4.27
CA LYS A 120 1.65 -10.67 -2.97
C LYS A 120 0.50 -10.94 -2.00
N GLU A 121 0.84 -11.26 -0.74
CA GLU A 121 -0.16 -11.65 0.27
C GLU A 121 -0.95 -10.44 0.76
N TYR A 122 -0.29 -9.34 1.08
CA TYR A 122 -0.91 -8.13 1.63
C TYR A 122 -0.78 -6.96 0.66
N VAL A 123 -1.90 -6.59 0.05
CA VAL A 123 -1.99 -5.50 -0.93
C VAL A 123 -3.18 -4.62 -0.60
N LEU A 124 -2.95 -3.34 -0.39
CA LEU A 124 -3.98 -2.31 -0.31
C LEU A 124 -3.96 -1.50 -1.61
N VAL A 125 -5.13 -1.25 -2.17
CA VAL A 125 -5.29 -0.47 -3.41
C VAL A 125 -6.17 0.74 -3.14
N THR A 126 -5.82 1.86 -3.75
CA THR A 126 -6.67 3.05 -3.82
C THR A 126 -6.41 3.79 -5.13
N ARG A 127 -7.37 4.63 -5.53
CA ARG A 127 -7.21 5.57 -6.63
C ARG A 127 -6.97 6.98 -6.10
N ALA A 128 -6.28 7.80 -6.86
CA ALA A 128 -5.98 9.17 -6.47
C ALA A 128 -7.24 9.98 -6.13
N GLU A 129 -8.37 9.73 -6.82
CA GLU A 129 -9.63 10.42 -6.56
C GLU A 129 -10.14 10.19 -5.13
N ASN A 130 -9.87 9.02 -4.56
CA ASN A 130 -10.27 8.69 -3.17
C ASN A 130 -9.48 9.50 -2.14
N LEU A 131 -8.30 10.03 -2.51
CA LEU A 131 -7.49 10.86 -1.64
C LEU A 131 -8.05 12.27 -1.46
N SER A 132 -8.91 12.71 -2.39
CA SER A 132 -9.54 14.05 -2.36
C SER A 132 -10.63 14.21 -1.30
N THR A 133 -11.09 13.12 -0.71
CA THR A 133 -12.27 13.10 0.17
C THR A 133 -12.01 13.69 1.57
N GLY A 134 -10.80 14.18 1.87
CA GLY A 134 -10.42 14.70 3.19
C GLY A 134 -10.32 13.64 4.28
N LYS A 135 -10.35 12.36 3.90
CA LYS A 135 -10.20 11.22 4.80
C LYS A 135 -8.77 11.11 5.32
N LYS A 136 -8.61 10.48 6.47
CA LYS A 136 -7.30 10.01 6.97
C LYS A 136 -6.99 8.62 6.39
N VAL A 137 -5.74 8.18 6.49
CA VAL A 137 -5.31 6.86 6.01
C VAL A 137 -6.19 5.73 6.57
N ASN A 138 -6.52 5.78 7.84
CA ASN A 138 -7.36 4.76 8.49
C ASN A 138 -8.81 4.73 7.95
N GLU A 139 -9.32 5.85 7.43
CA GLU A 139 -10.67 5.93 6.87
C GLU A 139 -10.73 5.44 5.42
N LEU A 140 -9.59 5.40 4.69
CA LEU A 140 -9.54 4.85 3.34
C LEU A 140 -9.87 3.36 3.31
N TRP A 141 -9.39 2.64 4.32
CA TRP A 141 -9.51 1.17 4.40
C TRP A 141 -10.30 0.69 5.62
N ASP A 142 -11.00 1.61 6.33
CA ASP A 142 -11.80 1.32 7.55
C ASP A 142 -11.05 0.50 8.60
N CYS A 143 -9.73 0.72 8.73
CA CYS A 143 -8.90 0.04 9.73
C CYS A 143 -7.76 0.94 10.22
N ASP A 144 -7.20 0.66 11.38
CA ASP A 144 -5.94 1.25 11.81
C ASP A 144 -4.78 0.58 11.09
N VAL A 145 -4.27 1.28 10.05
CA VAL A 145 -3.22 0.76 9.16
C VAL A 145 -1.89 0.59 9.89
N GLU A 146 -1.55 1.49 10.83
CA GLU A 146 -0.29 1.37 11.57
C GLU A 146 -0.31 0.16 12.51
N ASP A 147 -1.41 -0.09 13.23
CA ASP A 147 -1.56 -1.28 14.07
C ASP A 147 -1.52 -2.57 13.22
N ALA A 148 -2.13 -2.55 12.04
CA ALA A 148 -2.06 -3.67 11.11
C ALA A 148 -0.63 -3.92 10.59
N ILE A 149 0.15 -2.88 10.27
CA ILE A 149 1.56 -3.01 9.88
C ILE A 149 2.39 -3.63 11.01
N LEU A 150 2.16 -3.22 12.26
CA LEU A 150 2.83 -3.80 13.43
C LEU A 150 2.46 -5.27 13.62
N TRP A 151 1.19 -5.64 13.36
CA TRP A 151 0.75 -7.04 13.40
C TRP A 151 1.38 -7.89 12.30
N LEU A 152 1.64 -7.31 11.12
CA LEU A 152 2.34 -8.01 10.03
C LEU A 152 3.79 -8.35 10.37
N GLU A 153 4.38 -7.72 11.39
CA GLU A 153 5.79 -7.86 11.76
C GLU A 153 6.72 -7.56 10.58
N ASN A 154 7.34 -8.61 10.01
CA ASN A 154 8.25 -8.48 8.87
C ASN A 154 7.61 -8.84 7.51
N LYS A 155 6.33 -9.21 7.48
CA LYS A 155 5.64 -9.52 6.23
C LYS A 155 5.40 -8.24 5.43
N PRO A 156 5.69 -8.24 4.12
CA PRO A 156 5.60 -7.04 3.32
C PRO A 156 4.14 -6.63 3.06
N LEU A 157 3.83 -5.35 3.28
CA LEU A 157 2.61 -4.69 2.84
C LEU A 157 2.90 -3.86 1.59
N TYR A 158 2.13 -4.06 0.54
CA TYR A 158 2.17 -3.27 -0.69
C TYR A 158 0.97 -2.34 -0.73
N ILE A 159 1.21 -1.05 -0.99
CA ILE A 159 0.16 -0.05 -1.20
C ILE A 159 0.26 0.43 -2.63
N PHE A 160 -0.81 0.24 -3.40
CA PHE A 160 -0.89 0.71 -4.78
C PHE A 160 -1.84 1.91 -4.88
N ILE A 161 -1.35 3.00 -5.47
CA ILE A 161 -2.13 4.21 -5.72
C ILE A 161 -2.18 4.42 -7.23
N ASP A 162 -3.35 4.19 -7.82
CA ASP A 162 -3.55 4.35 -9.27
C ASP A 162 -3.86 5.78 -9.64
N ALA A 163 -3.37 6.19 -10.81
CA ALA A 163 -3.68 7.48 -11.47
C ALA A 163 -3.37 8.71 -10.61
N ILE A 164 -2.15 8.75 -10.05
CA ILE A 164 -1.73 9.81 -9.11
C ILE A 164 -1.76 11.23 -9.73
N GLU A 165 -1.79 11.34 -11.05
CA GLU A 165 -1.96 12.60 -11.77
C GLU A 165 -3.23 13.36 -11.36
N PHE A 166 -4.31 12.65 -11.03
CA PHE A 166 -5.56 13.28 -10.60
C PHE A 166 -5.48 13.98 -9.24
N ILE A 167 -4.42 13.80 -8.48
CA ILE A 167 -4.22 14.53 -7.22
C ILE A 167 -4.16 16.04 -7.46
N ALA A 168 -3.59 16.48 -8.58
CA ALA A 168 -3.53 17.91 -8.92
C ALA A 168 -4.93 18.53 -9.10
N ASP A 169 -5.89 17.72 -9.56
CA ASP A 169 -7.27 18.14 -9.80
C ASP A 169 -8.16 18.00 -8.55
N CYS A 170 -7.70 17.25 -7.54
CA CYS A 170 -8.46 16.91 -6.33
C CYS A 170 -8.39 17.99 -5.23
N GLY A 171 -7.68 19.10 -5.44
CA GLY A 171 -7.53 20.20 -4.48
C GLY A 171 -6.53 19.92 -3.35
N ASP A 172 -6.43 20.86 -2.42
CA ASP A 172 -5.36 20.90 -1.42
C ASP A 172 -5.36 19.74 -0.41
N ASN A 173 -6.46 19.02 -0.27
CA ASN A 173 -6.62 17.97 0.75
C ASN A 173 -5.99 16.62 0.36
N ALA A 174 -5.78 16.36 -0.93
CA ALA A 174 -5.25 15.08 -1.39
C ALA A 174 -3.75 14.91 -1.10
N PHE A 175 -2.96 15.99 -1.15
CA PHE A 175 -1.53 15.96 -0.86
C PHE A 175 -1.18 15.57 0.58
N PRO A 176 -1.83 16.08 1.63
CA PRO A 176 -1.57 15.66 3.00
C PRO A 176 -1.77 14.16 3.21
N LEU A 177 -2.85 13.59 2.66
CA LEU A 177 -3.14 12.17 2.77
C LEU A 177 -2.12 11.32 2.03
N LEU A 178 -1.72 11.72 0.81
CA LEU A 178 -0.65 11.08 0.08
C LEU A 178 0.67 11.10 0.86
N GLN A 179 1.03 12.24 1.47
CA GLN A 179 2.21 12.35 2.32
C GLN A 179 2.14 11.44 3.55
N GLU A 180 0.95 11.27 4.13
CA GLU A 180 0.73 10.36 5.24
C GLU A 180 1.00 8.90 4.82
N ILE A 181 0.52 8.49 3.63
CA ILE A 181 0.80 7.15 3.07
C ILE A 181 2.32 6.97 2.85
N TYR A 182 3.02 7.94 2.24
CA TYR A 182 4.47 7.83 2.05
C TYR A 182 5.26 7.75 3.38
N ARG A 183 4.79 8.44 4.44
CA ARG A 183 5.39 8.32 5.77
C ARG A 183 5.34 6.90 6.34
N LEU A 184 4.34 6.10 5.99
CA LEU A 184 4.30 4.68 6.40
C LEU A 184 5.51 3.93 5.86
N ALA A 185 5.90 4.15 4.60
CA ALA A 185 7.07 3.50 4.02
C ALA A 185 8.39 4.00 4.63
N ASP A 186 8.48 5.26 5.05
CA ASP A 186 9.65 5.78 5.78
C ASP A 186 9.74 5.19 7.18
N LYS A 187 8.60 5.06 7.88
CA LYS A 187 8.52 4.60 9.25
C LYS A 187 8.70 3.08 9.39
N TYR A 188 8.17 2.29 8.44
CA TYR A 188 8.15 0.84 8.50
C TYR A 188 8.95 0.21 7.36
N SER A 189 9.88 -0.68 7.70
CA SER A 189 10.78 -1.32 6.71
C SER A 189 10.06 -2.27 5.75
N ASN A 190 8.91 -2.81 6.16
CA ASN A 190 8.10 -3.79 5.43
C ASN A 190 6.98 -3.16 4.59
N VAL A 191 6.90 -1.83 4.46
CA VAL A 191 5.91 -1.15 3.63
C VAL A 191 6.52 -0.72 2.29
N TYR A 192 5.84 -1.05 1.20
CA TYR A 192 6.21 -0.75 -0.19
C TYR A 192 5.08 0.01 -0.86
N ILE A 193 5.41 1.08 -1.59
CA ILE A 193 4.41 1.89 -2.29
C ILE A 193 4.70 1.87 -3.79
N ILE A 194 3.67 1.55 -4.57
CA ILE A 194 3.69 1.59 -6.03
C ILE A 194 2.65 2.63 -6.47
N THR A 195 3.02 3.51 -7.37
CA THR A 195 2.10 4.49 -7.94
C THR A 195 2.11 4.42 -9.46
N SER A 196 0.97 4.68 -10.09
CA SER A 196 0.90 4.96 -11.53
C SER A 196 0.72 6.46 -11.77
N CYS A 197 1.36 6.99 -12.81
CA CYS A 197 1.28 8.41 -13.18
C CYS A 197 1.39 8.60 -14.69
N ARG A 198 0.71 9.61 -15.25
CA ARG A 198 0.97 10.03 -16.62
C ARG A 198 2.25 10.84 -16.69
N THR A 199 3.02 10.65 -17.78
CA THR A 199 4.28 11.37 -17.99
C THR A 199 4.08 12.89 -18.09
N THR A 200 2.98 13.33 -18.69
CA THR A 200 2.65 14.75 -18.91
C THR A 200 2.37 15.52 -17.61
N ASP A 201 1.93 14.83 -16.57
CA ASP A 201 1.44 15.46 -15.33
C ASP A 201 2.43 15.29 -14.16
N SER A 202 3.64 14.84 -14.49
CA SER A 202 4.68 14.55 -13.49
C SER A 202 5.19 15.78 -12.71
N SER A 203 4.95 17.02 -13.19
CA SER A 203 5.43 18.25 -12.55
C SER A 203 4.86 18.48 -11.14
N ALA A 204 3.58 18.19 -10.93
CA ALA A 204 2.96 18.24 -9.62
C ALA A 204 3.53 17.15 -8.69
N PHE A 205 3.81 15.98 -9.26
CA PHE A 205 4.38 14.84 -8.57
C PHE A 205 5.88 15.02 -8.24
N MET A 206 6.61 15.84 -9.01
CA MET A 206 8.03 16.12 -8.76
C MET A 206 8.31 16.69 -7.36
N LYS A 207 7.40 17.50 -6.80
CA LYS A 207 7.56 18.05 -5.43
C LYS A 207 7.53 16.93 -4.36
N ILE A 208 6.79 15.86 -4.60
CA ILE A 208 6.73 14.71 -3.70
C ILE A 208 7.93 13.80 -3.93
N ASN A 209 8.31 13.58 -5.19
CA ASN A 209 9.46 12.77 -5.59
C ASN A 209 10.77 13.22 -4.93
N THR A 210 11.02 14.54 -4.88
CA THR A 210 12.25 15.07 -4.27
C THR A 210 12.34 14.78 -2.78
N LYS A 211 11.21 14.73 -2.06
CA LYS A 211 11.16 14.48 -0.62
C LYS A 211 11.39 13.01 -0.27
N TYR A 212 10.78 12.08 -1.03
CA TYR A 212 10.71 10.66 -0.69
C TYR A 212 11.61 9.75 -1.52
N ARG A 213 12.44 10.27 -2.42
CA ARG A 213 13.35 9.50 -3.30
C ARG A 213 12.64 8.36 -4.03
N ILE A 214 11.53 8.67 -4.68
CA ILE A 214 10.73 7.70 -5.42
C ILE A 214 11.48 7.30 -6.69
N LYS A 215 11.67 6.01 -6.92
CA LYS A 215 12.26 5.50 -8.16
C LYS A 215 11.21 5.50 -9.26
N THR A 216 11.51 6.18 -10.35
CA THR A 216 10.61 6.25 -11.51
C THR A 216 11.04 5.24 -12.57
N TYR A 217 10.05 4.52 -13.10
CA TYR A 217 10.18 3.64 -14.26
C TYR A 217 9.20 4.10 -15.33
N GLU A 218 9.68 4.29 -16.53
CA GLU A 218 8.87 4.73 -17.66
C GLU A 218 8.48 3.53 -18.51
N ILE A 219 7.16 3.41 -18.77
CA ILE A 219 6.64 2.41 -19.69
C ILE A 219 6.67 3.02 -21.09
N PRO A 220 7.38 2.40 -22.04
CA PRO A 220 7.40 2.87 -23.41
C PRO A 220 6.02 2.76 -24.04
N ASP A 221 5.75 3.64 -24.99
CA ASP A 221 4.58 3.54 -25.85
C ASP A 221 4.59 2.22 -26.64
N LEU A 222 3.43 1.87 -27.19
CA LEU A 222 3.31 0.66 -28.00
C LEU A 222 4.21 0.80 -29.25
N ALA A 223 5.02 -0.22 -29.48
CA ALA A 223 5.79 -0.31 -30.70
C ALA A 223 4.86 -0.50 -31.92
N LYS A 224 5.30 -0.06 -33.09
CA LYS A 224 4.48 -0.12 -34.31
C LYS A 224 4.01 -1.54 -34.63
N ASP A 225 4.85 -2.53 -34.42
CA ASP A 225 4.51 -3.95 -34.63
C ASP A 225 3.47 -4.46 -33.61
N GLU A 226 3.46 -3.96 -32.38
CA GLU A 226 2.42 -4.24 -31.38
C GLU A 226 1.09 -3.62 -31.81
N ILE A 227 1.11 -2.35 -32.27
CA ILE A 227 -0.06 -1.67 -32.81
C ILE A 227 -0.61 -2.42 -34.04
N ASP A 228 0.27 -2.86 -34.95
CA ASP A 228 -0.11 -3.63 -36.15
C ASP A 228 -0.72 -4.99 -35.81
N LYS A 229 -0.26 -5.64 -34.75
CA LYS A 229 -0.86 -6.90 -34.26
C LYS A 229 -2.27 -6.65 -33.72
N VAL A 230 -2.43 -5.64 -32.85
CA VAL A 230 -3.75 -5.24 -32.32
C VAL A 230 -4.70 -4.83 -33.43
N ALA A 231 -4.22 -4.04 -34.40
CA ALA A 231 -5.02 -3.55 -35.52
C ALA A 231 -5.59 -4.68 -36.41
N LYS A 232 -4.86 -5.81 -36.53
CA LYS A 232 -5.36 -6.97 -37.31
C LYS A 232 -6.64 -7.56 -36.71
N SER A 233 -6.76 -7.53 -35.40
CA SER A 233 -7.95 -8.01 -34.66
C SER A 233 -9.08 -6.95 -34.60
N TYR A 234 -8.76 -5.70 -34.93
CA TYR A 234 -9.69 -4.57 -34.82
C TYR A 234 -9.76 -3.75 -36.10
N PRO A 235 -10.76 -3.99 -36.99
CA PRO A 235 -10.91 -3.26 -38.27
C PRO A 235 -11.01 -1.75 -38.12
N ILE A 236 -11.53 -1.26 -36.98
CA ILE A 236 -11.61 0.18 -36.66
C ILE A 236 -10.19 0.76 -36.50
N ILE A 237 -9.29 0.10 -35.80
CA ILE A 237 -7.90 0.56 -35.60
C ILE A 237 -7.18 0.56 -36.97
N LEU A 238 -7.38 -0.45 -37.80
CA LEU A 238 -6.88 -0.51 -39.17
C LEU A 238 -7.35 0.69 -40.00
N SER A 239 -8.62 1.05 -39.91
CA SER A 239 -9.18 2.23 -40.64
C SER A 239 -8.59 3.55 -40.12
N LEU A 240 -8.30 3.65 -38.82
CA LEU A 240 -7.67 4.84 -38.22
C LEU A 240 -6.18 4.93 -38.61
N GLN A 241 -5.45 3.81 -38.69
CA GLN A 241 -4.06 3.76 -39.19
C GLN A 241 -3.95 4.22 -40.65
N GLN A 242 -4.91 3.84 -41.48
CA GLN A 242 -4.96 4.24 -42.89
C GLN A 242 -5.29 5.72 -43.09
N ASN A 243 -5.85 6.38 -42.08
CA ASN A 243 -6.17 7.80 -42.13
C ASN A 243 -5.03 8.62 -41.55
N LYS A 244 -4.29 9.29 -42.41
CA LYS A 244 -3.12 10.12 -42.08
C LYS A 244 -3.33 11.10 -40.91
N LYS A 245 -4.60 11.54 -40.71
CA LYS A 245 -4.99 12.46 -39.62
C LYS A 245 -5.01 11.80 -38.23
N TYR A 246 -5.16 10.48 -38.17
CA TYR A 246 -5.31 9.74 -36.91
C TYR A 246 -4.14 8.74 -36.64
N SER A 247 -3.25 8.55 -37.64
CA SER A 247 -2.10 7.66 -37.46
C SER A 247 -1.20 8.10 -36.30
N ASP A 248 -1.06 9.40 -36.11
CA ASP A 248 -0.23 9.98 -35.05
C ASP A 248 -0.85 9.83 -33.65
N LEU A 249 -2.20 9.65 -33.58
CA LEU A 249 -2.93 9.42 -32.33
C LEU A 249 -2.84 7.96 -31.83
N LEU A 250 -2.48 7.03 -32.72
CA LEU A 250 -2.33 5.62 -32.36
C LEU A 250 -0.90 5.26 -31.88
N CYS A 251 0.03 6.20 -32.04
CA CYS A 251 1.42 6.07 -31.61
C CYS A 251 1.70 6.80 -30.27
N VAL A 252 0.65 7.21 -29.53
CA VAL A 252 0.75 7.92 -28.25
C VAL A 252 0.46 6.98 -27.10
#